data_c6249d19512515c56f2c70773961b4ad
#
_entry.id   c6249d19512515c56f2c70773961b4ad
#
_cell.length_a   1.000
_cell.length_b   1.000
_cell.length_c   1.000
_cell.angle_alpha   90.00
_cell.angle_beta   90.00
_cell.angle_gamma   90.00
#
_symmetry.space_group_name_H-M   'P 1'
#
loop_
_entity.id
_entity.type
_entity.pdbx_description
1 polymer ?
#
loop_
_entity_poly.entity_id
_entity_poly.type
_entity_poly.pdbx_seq_one_letter_code
_entity_poly.pdbx_strand_id
1 'polypeptide(L)'
;MRPFLIVGLVVTLISPTNVHHHHVTPHAIHNVAHVTHRPSLVSPRIMAAWSRVYICETHNWAQRGHYAGGLGITQWNWEHHGGLRFARAPYLATPEQQVYVATVIQHGLPAPDQTSTCKDW
;
A
#
# COMPACT_ATOMS: atom_id res chain seq x y z
N MET A 1 54.90 -44.93 -53.89
CA MET A 1 55.58 -44.56 -52.64
C MET A 1 54.75 -43.51 -51.93
N ARG A 2 54.09 -43.87 -50.87
CA ARG A 2 53.30 -42.97 -50.07
C ARG A 2 53.90 -42.90 -48.67
N PRO A 3 54.18 -41.72 -48.10
CA PRO A 3 54.66 -41.66 -46.73
C PRO A 3 53.46 -41.69 -45.76
N PHE A 4 53.57 -42.45 -44.72
CA PHE A 4 52.66 -42.52 -43.58
C PHE A 4 52.90 -41.34 -42.67
N LEU A 5 51.86 -40.57 -42.43
CA LEU A 5 51.80 -39.50 -41.38
C LEU A 5 51.40 -40.16 -40.08
N ILE A 6 52.27 -40.12 -39.10
CA ILE A 6 51.96 -40.48 -37.70
C ILE A 6 51.31 -39.30 -37.04
N VAL A 7 50.05 -39.45 -36.70
CA VAL A 7 49.34 -38.45 -35.89
C VAL A 7 49.60 -38.78 -34.43
N GLY A 8 50.40 -37.95 -33.79
CA GLY A 8 50.62 -38.00 -32.32
C GLY A 8 49.37 -37.55 -31.52
N LEU A 9 48.89 -38.46 -30.70
CA LEU A 9 47.78 -38.19 -29.74
C LEU A 9 48.38 -37.47 -28.55
N VAL A 10 48.06 -36.17 -28.41
CA VAL A 10 48.37 -35.38 -27.18
C VAL A 10 47.28 -35.62 -26.18
N VAL A 11 47.53 -36.36 -25.14
CA VAL A 11 46.64 -36.52 -23.99
C VAL A 11 46.90 -35.38 -23.06
N THR A 12 46.00 -34.39 -23.03
CA THR A 12 46.00 -33.32 -22.03
C THR A 12 45.36 -33.85 -20.74
N LEU A 13 46.17 -33.98 -19.71
CA LEU A 13 45.69 -34.23 -18.35
C LEU A 13 44.97 -33.01 -17.79
N ILE A 14 43.66 -33.10 -17.66
CA ILE A 14 42.86 -32.09 -17.00
C ILE A 14 43.00 -32.31 -15.49
N SER A 15 43.66 -31.38 -14.82
CA SER A 15 43.74 -31.34 -13.35
C SER A 15 42.36 -31.03 -12.75
N PRO A 16 41.94 -31.70 -11.70
CA PRO A 16 40.68 -31.36 -11.04
C PRO A 16 40.82 -30.01 -10.36
N THR A 17 40.02 -29.03 -10.81
CA THR A 17 39.87 -27.74 -10.17
C THR A 17 39.24 -27.94 -8.79
N ASN A 18 39.95 -27.48 -7.79
CA ASN A 18 39.55 -27.45 -6.39
C ASN A 18 38.29 -26.59 -6.25
N VAL A 19 37.14 -27.24 -6.13
CA VAL A 19 35.87 -26.55 -5.83
C VAL A 19 35.96 -26.11 -4.40
N HIS A 20 36.28 -24.85 -4.19
CA HIS A 20 36.10 -24.19 -2.88
C HIS A 20 34.61 -24.17 -2.58
N HIS A 21 34.17 -25.06 -1.73
CA HIS A 21 32.87 -24.92 -1.06
C HIS A 21 32.95 -23.68 -0.18
N HIS A 22 32.43 -22.58 -0.68
CA HIS A 22 32.06 -21.48 0.19
C HIS A 22 30.97 -21.94 1.13
N HIS A 23 31.34 -22.19 2.37
CA HIS A 23 30.40 -22.30 3.47
C HIS A 23 29.64 -20.97 3.53
N VAL A 24 28.47 -20.92 2.93
CA VAL A 24 27.51 -19.83 3.12
C VAL A 24 26.98 -20.00 4.54
N THR A 25 27.52 -19.24 5.45
CA THR A 25 27.03 -19.15 6.83
C THR A 25 25.59 -18.62 6.79
N PRO A 26 24.62 -19.27 7.48
CA PRO A 26 23.20 -18.88 7.41
C PRO A 26 22.85 -17.65 8.29
N HIS A 27 23.74 -16.68 8.42
CA HIS A 27 23.53 -15.52 9.30
C HIS A 27 23.05 -14.24 8.61
N ALA A 28 22.68 -14.29 7.33
CA ALA A 28 22.28 -13.09 6.57
C ALA A 28 20.76 -12.94 6.32
N ILE A 29 19.89 -13.65 7.06
CA ILE A 29 18.42 -13.56 6.82
C ILE A 29 17.68 -13.06 8.06
N HIS A 30 18.23 -12.12 8.81
CA HIS A 30 17.50 -11.52 9.94
C HIS A 30 17.34 -10.00 9.87
N ASN A 31 17.39 -9.42 8.68
CA ASN A 31 16.86 -8.08 8.47
C ASN A 31 15.50 -8.16 7.74
N VAL A 32 14.57 -8.94 8.26
CA VAL A 32 13.16 -8.66 8.05
C VAL A 32 12.92 -7.37 8.83
N ALA A 33 12.93 -6.23 8.12
CA ALA A 33 12.46 -4.98 8.68
C ALA A 33 11.11 -5.31 9.31
N HIS A 34 11.02 -5.19 10.63
CA HIS A 34 9.74 -5.20 11.34
C HIS A 34 8.95 -4.04 10.74
N VAL A 35 8.14 -4.33 9.72
CA VAL A 35 7.11 -3.43 9.28
C VAL A 35 6.16 -3.35 10.49
N THR A 36 6.37 -2.32 11.29
CA THR A 36 5.45 -1.99 12.38
C THR A 36 4.13 -1.65 11.71
N HIS A 37 3.27 -2.66 11.63
CA HIS A 37 1.93 -2.51 11.09
C HIS A 37 1.17 -1.58 12.05
N ARG A 38 1.12 -0.29 11.71
CA ARG A 38 0.26 0.63 12.46
C ARG A 38 -1.17 0.12 12.32
N PRO A 39 -1.88 -0.14 13.43
CA PRO A 39 -3.27 -0.58 13.32
C PRO A 39 -4.09 0.41 12.49
N SER A 40 -4.86 -0.12 11.56
CA SER A 40 -5.74 0.67 10.71
C SER A 40 -6.83 1.32 11.55
N LEU A 41 -7.15 2.59 11.26
CA LEU A 41 -8.21 3.34 11.95
C LEU A 41 -9.60 2.80 11.62
N VAL A 42 -9.76 2.25 10.44
CA VAL A 42 -11.03 1.67 9.96
C VAL A 42 -10.80 0.34 9.28
N SER A 43 -11.81 -0.52 9.31
CA SER A 43 -11.70 -1.82 8.63
C SER A 43 -11.68 -1.67 7.09
N PRO A 44 -11.10 -2.64 6.35
CA PRO A 44 -11.14 -2.63 4.88
C PRO A 44 -12.56 -2.56 4.32
N ARG A 45 -13.54 -3.17 5.00
CA ARG A 45 -14.96 -3.12 4.62
C ARG A 45 -15.52 -1.70 4.70
N ILE A 46 -15.19 -0.97 5.76
CA ILE A 46 -15.60 0.44 5.93
C ILE A 46 -14.94 1.32 4.87
N MET A 47 -13.63 1.15 4.64
CA MET A 47 -12.93 1.85 3.56
C MET A 47 -13.58 1.62 2.19
N ALA A 48 -13.92 0.38 1.86
CA ALA A 48 -14.57 0.04 0.60
C ALA A 48 -15.97 0.68 0.47
N ALA A 49 -16.74 0.73 1.57
CA ALA A 49 -18.04 1.40 1.58
C ALA A 49 -17.91 2.91 1.28
N TRP A 50 -17.00 3.60 1.98
CA TRP A 50 -16.78 5.03 1.79
C TRP A 50 -16.08 5.38 0.46
N SER A 51 -15.36 4.45 -0.16
CA SER A 51 -14.83 4.64 -1.51
C SER A 51 -15.91 4.85 -2.57
N ARG A 52 -17.11 4.31 -2.38
CA ARG A 52 -18.25 4.59 -3.26
C ARG A 52 -18.75 6.03 -3.08
N VAL A 53 -18.79 6.51 -1.86
CA VAL A 53 -19.13 7.93 -1.58
C VAL A 53 -18.09 8.87 -2.19
N TYR A 54 -16.82 8.57 -2.02
CA TYR A 54 -15.72 9.32 -2.64
C TYR A 54 -15.89 9.48 -4.17
N ILE A 55 -16.27 8.41 -4.85
CA ILE A 55 -16.52 8.44 -6.31
C ILE A 55 -17.70 9.37 -6.64
N CYS A 56 -18.67 9.49 -5.78
CA CYS A 56 -19.81 10.37 -5.96
C CYS A 56 -19.52 11.82 -5.62
N GLU A 57 -18.75 12.08 -4.58
CA GLU A 57 -18.55 13.42 -4.05
C GLU A 57 -17.51 14.23 -4.85
N THR A 58 -16.24 13.99 -4.61
CA THR A 58 -15.22 14.92 -5.11
C THR A 58 -14.17 14.29 -6.01
N HIS A 59 -13.97 12.98 -5.99
CA HIS A 59 -12.88 12.26 -6.63
C HIS A 59 -11.47 12.79 -6.26
N ASN A 60 -11.37 13.57 -5.18
CA ASN A 60 -10.13 14.22 -4.78
C ASN A 60 -10.03 14.33 -3.26
N TRP A 61 -9.20 13.50 -2.64
CA TRP A 61 -8.98 13.54 -1.19
C TRP A 61 -8.42 14.87 -0.67
N ALA A 62 -7.77 15.64 -1.53
CA ALA A 62 -7.24 16.97 -1.22
C ALA A 62 -8.16 18.12 -1.66
N GLN A 63 -9.43 17.85 -1.97
CA GLN A 63 -10.41 18.85 -2.36
C GLN A 63 -10.52 19.95 -1.30
N ARG A 64 -10.39 21.21 -1.72
CA ARG A 64 -10.57 22.39 -0.88
C ARG A 64 -11.95 22.99 -1.12
N GLY A 65 -12.44 23.77 -0.14
CA GLY A 65 -13.69 24.48 -0.26
C GLY A 65 -14.62 24.21 0.93
N HIS A 66 -15.88 24.54 0.77
CA HIS A 66 -16.90 24.34 1.80
C HIS A 66 -17.10 22.85 2.09
N TYR A 67 -17.18 22.04 1.03
CA TYR A 67 -17.20 20.59 1.08
C TYR A 67 -15.78 20.08 0.76
N ALA A 68 -15.02 19.78 1.79
CA ALA A 68 -13.59 19.52 1.69
C ALA A 68 -13.25 18.03 1.85
N GLY A 69 -12.07 17.68 1.33
CA GLY A 69 -11.63 16.29 1.30
C GLY A 69 -12.37 15.45 0.28
N GLY A 70 -12.06 14.15 0.24
CA GLY A 70 -12.65 13.21 -0.72
C GLY A 70 -14.13 12.91 -0.48
N LEU A 71 -14.61 13.20 0.72
CA LEU A 71 -15.97 12.88 1.15
C LEU A 71 -16.85 14.13 1.33
N GLY A 72 -16.39 15.30 0.95
CA GLY A 72 -17.19 16.52 1.06
C GLY A 72 -17.50 16.97 2.49
N ILE A 73 -16.60 16.72 3.45
CA ILE A 73 -16.80 17.05 4.85
C ILE A 73 -16.68 18.58 5.06
N THR A 74 -17.68 19.19 5.66
CA THR A 74 -17.60 20.60 6.04
C THR A 74 -16.58 20.80 7.16
N GLN A 75 -15.99 22.01 7.26
CA GLN A 75 -15.08 22.35 8.35
C GLN A 75 -15.76 22.19 9.72
N TRP A 76 -17.03 22.60 9.83
CA TRP A 76 -17.81 22.46 11.05
C TRP A 76 -17.93 20.98 11.49
N ASN A 77 -18.31 20.09 10.56
CA ASN A 77 -18.41 18.66 10.85
C ASN A 77 -17.04 18.07 11.25
N TRP A 78 -15.98 18.49 10.57
CA TRP A 78 -14.62 18.05 10.88
C TRP A 78 -14.24 18.38 12.32
N GLU A 79 -14.47 19.60 12.74
CA GLU A 79 -14.13 20.08 14.09
C GLU A 79 -14.95 19.38 15.17
N HIS A 80 -16.27 19.25 14.97
CA HIS A 80 -17.18 18.72 15.99
C HIS A 80 -17.16 17.19 16.11
N HIS A 81 -16.62 16.49 15.12
CA HIS A 81 -16.54 15.02 15.13
C HIS A 81 -15.10 14.49 15.28
N GLY A 82 -14.21 15.32 15.85
CA GLY A 82 -12.88 14.89 16.27
C GLY A 82 -11.83 14.85 15.14
N GLY A 83 -12.10 15.52 14.04
CA GLY A 83 -11.15 15.61 12.90
C GLY A 83 -9.87 16.38 13.25
N LEU A 84 -9.96 17.38 14.16
CA LEU A 84 -8.80 18.19 14.55
C LEU A 84 -7.64 17.40 15.16
N ARG A 85 -7.89 16.20 15.70
CA ARG A 85 -6.82 15.31 16.19
C ARG A 85 -5.94 14.78 15.07
N PHE A 86 -6.40 14.82 13.83
CA PHE A 86 -5.67 14.34 12.66
C PHE A 86 -5.07 15.50 11.86
N ALA A 87 -5.88 16.51 11.56
CA ALA A 87 -5.48 17.66 10.77
C ALA A 87 -6.41 18.85 11.05
N ARG A 88 -5.94 20.06 10.75
CA ARG A 88 -6.74 21.28 10.91
C ARG A 88 -7.95 21.39 9.95
N ALA A 89 -7.92 20.62 8.86
CA ALA A 89 -9.00 20.60 7.87
C ALA A 89 -9.06 19.23 7.16
N PRO A 90 -10.23 18.81 6.63
CA PRO A 90 -10.41 17.50 6.00
C PRO A 90 -9.38 17.21 4.90
N TYR A 91 -9.16 18.16 4.00
CA TYR A 91 -8.26 18.01 2.84
C TYR A 91 -6.78 17.83 3.19
N LEU A 92 -6.38 18.02 4.44
CA LEU A 92 -5.02 17.80 4.94
C LEU A 92 -4.86 16.43 5.62
N ALA A 93 -5.95 15.73 5.84
CA ALA A 93 -5.98 14.42 6.45
C ALA A 93 -5.81 13.31 5.41
N THR A 94 -5.33 12.15 5.84
CA THR A 94 -5.26 10.98 4.96
C THR A 94 -6.68 10.48 4.62
N PRO A 95 -6.85 9.72 3.52
CA PRO A 95 -8.13 9.09 3.19
C PRO A 95 -8.75 8.31 4.36
N GLU A 96 -7.93 7.53 5.06
CA GLU A 96 -8.38 6.73 6.19
C GLU A 96 -8.87 7.59 7.36
N GLN A 97 -8.19 8.70 7.65
CA GLN A 97 -8.59 9.65 8.68
C GLN A 97 -9.91 10.35 8.33
N GLN A 98 -10.09 10.72 7.06
CA GLN A 98 -11.35 11.29 6.58
C GLN A 98 -12.50 10.29 6.72
N VAL A 99 -12.28 9.04 6.29
CA VAL A 99 -13.26 7.96 6.45
C VAL A 99 -13.58 7.70 7.93
N TYR A 100 -12.59 7.73 8.80
CA TYR A 100 -12.82 7.60 10.24
C TYR A 100 -13.80 8.69 10.76
N VAL A 101 -13.53 9.96 10.43
CA VAL A 101 -14.40 11.07 10.86
C VAL A 101 -15.80 10.97 10.23
N ALA A 102 -15.89 10.63 8.95
CA ALA A 102 -17.17 10.40 8.28
C ALA A 102 -17.99 9.29 8.97
N THR A 103 -17.32 8.20 9.39
CA THR A 103 -17.96 7.12 10.16
C THR A 103 -18.49 7.61 11.51
N VAL A 104 -17.80 8.55 12.16
CA VAL A 104 -18.27 9.18 13.41
C VAL A 104 -19.47 10.08 13.15
N ILE A 105 -19.45 10.87 12.07
CA ILE A 105 -20.58 11.73 11.67
C ILE A 105 -21.85 10.89 11.45
N GLN A 106 -21.70 9.73 10.81
CA GLN A 106 -22.78 8.77 10.57
C GLN A 106 -23.11 7.88 11.79
N HIS A 107 -22.65 8.25 12.98
CA HIS A 107 -22.86 7.48 14.22
C HIS A 107 -22.35 6.04 14.14
N GLY A 108 -21.22 5.83 13.50
CA GLY A 108 -20.58 4.51 13.33
C GLY A 108 -21.26 3.61 12.30
N LEU A 109 -22.28 4.10 11.61
CA LEU A 109 -22.92 3.35 10.54
C LEU A 109 -22.02 3.34 9.29
N PRO A 110 -22.10 2.28 8.48
CA PRO A 110 -21.50 2.31 7.16
C PRO A 110 -22.12 3.43 6.32
N ALA A 111 -21.39 3.86 5.29
CA ALA A 111 -21.92 4.81 4.33
C ALA A 111 -23.33 4.40 3.85
N PRO A 112 -24.23 5.34 3.64
CA PRO A 112 -25.55 5.05 3.11
C PRO A 112 -25.43 4.30 1.77
N ASP A 113 -26.49 3.60 1.40
CA ASP A 113 -26.51 2.87 0.16
C ASP A 113 -26.46 3.83 -1.03
N GLN A 114 -25.32 3.89 -1.67
CA GLN A 114 -25.02 4.74 -2.82
C GLN A 114 -25.19 3.96 -4.15
N THR A 115 -25.95 2.89 -4.15
CA THR A 115 -26.02 1.95 -5.29
C THR A 115 -26.59 2.55 -6.56
N SER A 116 -27.41 3.57 -6.47
CA SER A 116 -28.12 4.12 -7.64
C SER A 116 -27.89 5.61 -7.90
N THR A 117 -27.54 6.39 -6.90
CA THR A 117 -27.33 7.84 -7.04
C THR A 117 -26.34 8.35 -6.00
N CYS A 118 -25.56 9.36 -6.38
CA CYS A 118 -24.76 10.12 -5.44
C CYS A 118 -25.70 11.02 -4.60
N LYS A 119 -26.14 10.54 -3.47
CA LYS A 119 -26.96 11.28 -2.52
C LYS A 119 -26.09 11.72 -1.36
N ASP A 120 -26.51 12.79 -0.73
CA ASP A 120 -25.92 13.28 0.50
C ASP A 120 -25.91 12.17 1.57
N TRP A 121 -24.79 12.05 2.25
CA TRP A 121 -24.56 11.10 3.33
C TRP A 121 -24.49 11.78 4.69
#